data_b1ae1f5902bc530bdb6e0eadb262483c
#
_entry.id   b1ae1f5902bc530bdb6e0eadb262483c
#
_cell.length_a   1.000
_cell.length_b   1.000
_cell.length_c   1.000
_cell.angle_alpha   90.00
_cell.angle_beta   90.00
_cell.angle_gamma   90.00
#
_symmetry.space_group_name_H-M   'P 1'
#
loop_
_entity.id
_entity.type
_entity.pdbx_description
1 polymer ?
#
loop_
_entity_poly.entity_id
_entity_poly.type
_entity_poly.pdbx_seq_one_letter_code
_entity_poly.pdbx_strand_id
1 'polypeptide(L)'
;MSPNTAPGTGAKTAPGSPTAPGAESQAADVPAASDAPDAGVPQVAGRPVPPRLRLEVIAAHSGQFGAPDAGDTTGYGGTSSVVALAPAATRPYGSWFDDAVDALIEDLAGAGVEPAEAIEKVVVDRGELTVFVAREHLLDVVRPLRDDQDLRFELCLGVTGVHYPGDAGRELHACYELISLTHGARQIRLEVAAPAADPHVPSIISVYPGNDWHEREAWDLMGIVFDGHPHLTRT
;
A
#
# COMPACT_ATOMS: atom_id res chain seq x y z
N MET A 1 -59.17 41.06 -23.74
CA MET A 1 -58.36 42.25 -23.49
C MET A 1 -56.93 41.90 -23.63
N SER A 2 -56.30 42.60 -24.51
CA SER A 2 -55.06 42.25 -25.26
C SER A 2 -53.74 42.26 -24.49
N PRO A 3 -52.66 41.77 -25.16
CA PRO A 3 -51.46 41.26 -24.57
C PRO A 3 -50.40 42.33 -24.39
N ASN A 4 -49.41 42.04 -23.53
CA ASN A 4 -48.25 42.89 -23.40
C ASN A 4 -47.03 42.17 -23.96
N THR A 5 -46.45 42.74 -24.97
CA THR A 5 -45.31 42.37 -25.74
C THR A 5 -44.04 42.82 -25.00
N ALA A 6 -43.10 41.94 -24.72
CA ALA A 6 -41.77 42.30 -24.24
C ALA A 6 -40.76 42.29 -25.40
N PRO A 7 -39.82 43.26 -25.44
CA PRO A 7 -38.83 43.32 -26.50
C PRO A 7 -37.60 42.42 -26.21
N GLY A 8 -37.06 41.86 -27.28
CA GLY A 8 -35.89 41.03 -27.28
C GLY A 8 -34.59 41.76 -26.86
N THR A 9 -33.76 41.08 -26.14
CA THR A 9 -32.40 41.48 -25.88
C THR A 9 -31.43 40.52 -26.55
N GLY A 10 -30.55 41.14 -27.31
CA GLY A 10 -29.61 40.50 -28.22
C GLY A 10 -28.59 39.57 -27.52
N ALA A 11 -28.32 38.52 -28.20
CA ALA A 11 -27.21 37.61 -27.88
C ALA A 11 -25.86 38.31 -28.04
N LYS A 12 -25.14 38.48 -26.93
CA LYS A 12 -23.73 38.82 -26.93
C LYS A 12 -22.96 37.54 -27.10
N THR A 13 -22.32 37.37 -28.27
CA THR A 13 -21.31 36.36 -28.53
C THR A 13 -20.11 36.61 -27.63
N ALA A 14 -19.76 35.64 -26.78
CA ALA A 14 -18.53 35.63 -26.04
C ALA A 14 -17.35 35.28 -26.97
N PRO A 15 -16.17 35.91 -26.80
CA PRO A 15 -15.01 35.59 -27.59
C PRO A 15 -14.45 34.22 -27.21
N GLY A 16 -14.04 33.45 -28.22
CA GLY A 16 -13.52 32.11 -28.08
C GLY A 16 -12.28 32.04 -27.20
N SER A 17 -12.26 31.05 -26.31
CA SER A 17 -11.09 30.66 -25.55
C SER A 17 -10.03 30.12 -26.51
N PRO A 18 -8.77 30.47 -26.32
CA PRO A 18 -7.69 29.89 -27.10
C PRO A 18 -7.51 28.42 -26.73
N THR A 19 -7.53 27.57 -27.73
CA THR A 19 -7.18 26.16 -27.65
C THR A 19 -5.71 26.05 -27.27
N ALA A 20 -5.43 25.52 -26.11
CA ALA A 20 -4.06 25.19 -25.71
C ALA A 20 -3.51 24.06 -26.60
N PRO A 21 -2.28 24.15 -27.09
CA PRO A 21 -1.66 23.05 -27.81
C PRO A 21 -1.47 21.86 -26.90
N GLY A 22 -1.79 20.67 -27.41
CA GLY A 22 -1.65 19.41 -26.70
C GLY A 22 -0.22 19.24 -26.16
N ALA A 23 -0.10 19.13 -24.86
CA ALA A 23 1.12 18.68 -24.23
C ALA A 23 1.22 17.17 -24.45
N GLU A 24 1.98 16.76 -25.44
CA GLU A 24 2.51 15.40 -25.50
C GLU A 24 3.38 15.20 -24.26
N SER A 25 2.88 14.33 -23.36
CA SER A 25 3.65 13.83 -22.22
C SER A 25 4.86 13.07 -22.77
N GLN A 26 5.97 13.76 -22.91
CA GLN A 26 7.26 13.10 -23.04
C GLN A 26 7.53 12.43 -21.68
N ALA A 27 7.43 11.10 -21.66
CA ALA A 27 7.99 10.29 -20.61
C ALA A 27 9.47 10.69 -20.48
N ALA A 28 9.79 11.38 -19.39
CA ALA A 28 11.17 11.70 -19.07
C ALA A 28 11.91 10.37 -18.93
N ASP A 29 12.91 10.19 -19.77
CA ASP A 29 13.85 9.09 -19.73
C ASP A 29 14.53 9.11 -18.38
N VAL A 30 14.03 8.27 -17.43
CA VAL A 30 14.62 8.10 -16.12
C VAL A 30 15.94 7.39 -16.36
N PRO A 31 17.10 8.01 -16.11
CA PRO A 31 18.37 7.33 -16.31
C PRO A 31 18.39 6.10 -15.43
N ALA A 32 18.61 4.94 -16.04
CA ALA A 32 18.88 3.70 -15.33
C ALA A 32 19.95 4.00 -14.26
N ALA A 33 19.67 3.61 -13.02
CA ALA A 33 20.58 3.82 -11.89
C ALA A 33 21.97 3.33 -12.31
N SER A 34 22.87 4.26 -12.52
CA SER A 34 24.26 3.97 -12.89
C SER A 34 24.89 3.13 -11.78
N ASP A 35 25.62 2.10 -12.17
CA ASP A 35 26.59 1.37 -11.33
C ASP A 35 27.73 2.31 -10.89
N ALA A 36 27.40 3.33 -10.10
CA ALA A 36 28.40 4.14 -9.42
C ALA A 36 28.94 3.31 -8.23
N PRO A 37 30.23 3.13 -8.11
CA PRO A 37 30.79 2.44 -6.94
C PRO A 37 30.43 3.21 -5.68
N ASP A 38 29.96 2.46 -4.69
CA ASP A 38 29.54 2.91 -3.35
C ASP A 38 30.68 3.73 -2.70
N ALA A 39 30.58 5.06 -2.80
CA ALA A 39 31.57 5.96 -2.19
C ALA A 39 31.22 6.10 -0.70
N GLY A 40 31.82 5.21 0.12
CA GLY A 40 32.15 5.53 1.50
C GLY A 40 31.02 5.83 2.46
N VAL A 41 30.12 4.87 2.74
CA VAL A 41 29.38 4.89 3.99
C VAL A 41 30.35 4.48 5.12
N PRO A 42 30.47 5.27 6.22
CA PRO A 42 31.33 4.92 7.33
C PRO A 42 30.92 3.54 7.89
N GLN A 43 31.81 2.55 7.79
CA GLN A 43 31.59 1.26 8.41
C GLN A 43 31.66 1.45 9.93
N VAL A 44 30.54 1.33 10.59
CA VAL A 44 30.54 1.07 12.03
C VAL A 44 31.03 -0.36 12.22
N ALA A 45 32.19 -0.48 12.83
CA ALA A 45 32.92 -1.72 12.97
C ALA A 45 32.02 -2.84 13.54
N GLY A 46 31.89 -3.94 12.82
CA GLY A 46 31.51 -5.25 13.35
C GLY A 46 30.09 -5.75 13.09
N ARG A 47 29.24 -5.04 12.35
CA ARG A 47 27.93 -5.55 11.98
C ARG A 47 27.80 -5.62 10.46
N PRO A 48 27.54 -6.79 9.84
CA PRO A 48 27.27 -6.83 8.41
C PRO A 48 26.04 -5.96 8.12
N VAL A 49 26.22 -4.92 7.30
CA VAL A 49 25.10 -4.15 6.78
C VAL A 49 24.40 -5.06 5.77
N PRO A 50 23.11 -5.40 5.99
CA PRO A 50 22.39 -6.21 5.02
C PRO A 50 22.37 -5.49 3.66
N PRO A 51 22.42 -6.24 2.55
CA PRO A 51 22.33 -5.64 1.23
C PRO A 51 21.05 -4.78 1.18
N ARG A 52 21.20 -3.54 0.71
CA ARG A 52 20.05 -2.64 0.56
C ARG A 52 19.08 -3.27 -0.42
N LEU A 53 17.82 -3.41 0.00
CA LEU A 53 16.75 -3.83 -0.87
C LEU A 53 16.68 -2.89 -2.08
N ARG A 54 16.68 -3.43 -3.29
CA ARG A 54 16.42 -2.62 -4.49
C ARG A 54 14.92 -2.33 -4.53
N LEU A 55 14.55 -1.13 -4.14
CA LEU A 55 13.14 -0.73 -4.18
C LEU A 55 12.67 -0.58 -5.63
N GLU A 56 11.49 -1.06 -5.90
CA GLU A 56 10.80 -0.85 -7.17
C GLU A 56 10.13 0.51 -7.14
N VAL A 57 10.60 1.42 -8.00
CA VAL A 57 10.03 2.78 -8.11
C VAL A 57 8.76 2.70 -8.91
N ILE A 58 7.62 2.99 -8.28
CA ILE A 58 6.30 2.99 -8.92
C ILE A 58 5.87 4.38 -9.36
N ALA A 59 6.35 5.43 -8.71
CA ALA A 59 6.10 6.80 -9.09
C ALA A 59 7.22 7.74 -8.63
N ALA A 60 7.41 8.80 -9.36
CA ALA A 60 8.28 9.91 -8.96
C ALA A 60 7.52 11.22 -9.14
N HIS A 61 7.51 12.05 -8.11
CA HIS A 61 6.91 13.37 -8.14
C HIS A 61 8.00 14.42 -7.94
N SER A 62 8.00 15.46 -8.77
CA SER A 62 8.85 16.62 -8.59
C SER A 62 7.98 17.81 -8.18
N GLY A 63 8.44 18.60 -7.22
CA GLY A 63 7.73 19.80 -6.76
C GLY A 63 7.72 19.92 -5.24
N GLN A 64 7.37 21.12 -4.75
CA GLN A 64 7.22 21.36 -3.32
C GLN A 64 5.81 20.99 -2.83
N PHE A 65 5.73 20.37 -1.66
CA PHE A 65 4.47 20.08 -0.94
C PHE A 65 3.40 19.33 -1.76
N GLY A 66 3.83 18.40 -2.63
CA GLY A 66 2.89 17.59 -3.40
C GLY A 66 2.17 18.33 -4.52
N ALA A 67 2.54 19.55 -4.83
CA ALA A 67 2.07 20.24 -6.03
C ALA A 67 2.81 19.67 -7.24
N PRO A 68 2.14 18.94 -8.16
CA PRO A 68 2.77 18.47 -9.37
C PRO A 68 3.19 19.69 -10.19
N ASP A 69 4.42 19.68 -10.69
CA ASP A 69 4.97 20.70 -11.61
C ASP A 69 4.97 22.14 -11.07
N ALA A 70 4.96 22.33 -9.76
CA ALA A 70 5.23 23.65 -9.19
C ALA A 70 6.64 24.04 -9.61
N GLY A 71 6.71 24.87 -10.62
CA GLY A 71 7.94 25.35 -11.22
C GLY A 71 8.75 26.14 -10.19
N ASP A 72 9.56 25.45 -9.41
CA ASP A 72 10.60 26.11 -8.64
C ASP A 72 11.74 26.44 -9.60
N THR A 73 11.81 27.70 -9.97
CA THR A 73 12.88 28.23 -10.82
C THR A 73 14.12 28.61 -10.02
N THR A 74 14.13 28.42 -8.71
CA THR A 74 15.25 28.82 -7.82
C THR A 74 16.46 27.90 -7.89
N GLY A 75 16.28 26.68 -8.48
CA GLY A 75 17.32 25.65 -8.51
C GLY A 75 17.53 24.90 -7.21
N TYR A 76 16.80 25.25 -6.16
CA TYR A 76 16.80 24.55 -4.87
C TYR A 76 15.61 23.61 -4.70
N GLY A 77 14.61 23.70 -5.56
CA GLY A 77 13.37 22.94 -5.51
C GLY A 77 13.40 21.61 -6.26
N GLY A 78 14.56 21.14 -6.64
CA GLY A 78 14.72 19.83 -7.27
C GLY A 78 14.43 18.64 -6.34
N THR A 79 13.54 18.82 -5.36
CA THR A 79 13.08 17.73 -4.50
C THR A 79 12.18 16.80 -5.31
N SER A 80 12.72 15.68 -5.73
CA SER A 80 11.91 14.56 -6.22
C SER A 80 11.54 13.68 -5.03
N SER A 81 10.25 13.43 -4.86
CA SER A 81 9.72 12.38 -3.98
C SER A 81 9.51 11.13 -4.80
N VAL A 82 10.15 10.05 -4.39
CA VAL A 82 10.04 8.76 -5.07
C VAL A 82 9.13 7.88 -4.22
N VAL A 83 8.07 7.36 -4.82
CA VAL A 83 7.25 6.31 -4.23
C VAL A 83 7.81 4.98 -4.71
N ALA A 84 8.26 4.17 -3.76
CA ALA A 84 8.90 2.90 -4.08
C ALA A 84 8.38 1.80 -3.16
N LEU A 85 8.10 0.65 -3.74
CA LEU A 85 7.68 -0.55 -3.02
C LEU A 85 8.83 -1.55 -2.95
N ALA A 86 8.81 -2.41 -1.93
CA ALA A 86 9.74 -3.52 -1.84
C ALA A 86 9.40 -4.58 -2.89
N PRO A 87 10.39 -5.09 -3.67
CA PRO A 87 10.18 -6.17 -4.60
C PRO A 87 9.88 -7.48 -3.86
N ALA A 88 9.30 -8.43 -4.58
CA ALA A 88 9.11 -9.78 -4.06
C ALA A 88 10.47 -10.42 -3.69
N ALA A 89 10.52 -11.04 -2.51
CA ALA A 89 11.67 -11.82 -2.08
C ALA A 89 11.73 -13.15 -2.86
N THR A 90 12.94 -13.64 -3.03
CA THR A 90 13.18 -14.98 -3.62
C THR A 90 13.53 -15.97 -2.52
N ARG A 91 13.01 -17.21 -2.61
CA ARG A 91 13.38 -18.28 -1.70
C ARG A 91 14.86 -18.69 -1.86
N PRO A 92 15.53 -19.11 -0.80
CA PRO A 92 15.02 -19.21 0.57
C PRO A 92 14.92 -17.84 1.24
N TYR A 93 13.82 -17.62 1.98
CA TYR A 93 13.59 -16.38 2.75
C TYR A 93 14.48 -16.28 3.98
N GLY A 94 14.89 -17.45 4.49
CA GLY A 94 15.76 -17.59 5.65
C GLY A 94 15.04 -17.52 7.00
N SER A 95 15.76 -17.90 8.05
CA SER A 95 15.19 -17.97 9.40
C SER A 95 13.99 -18.93 9.43
N TRP A 96 12.92 -18.57 10.13
CA TRP A 96 11.65 -19.29 10.24
C TRP A 96 10.64 -18.88 9.13
N PHE A 97 11.03 -18.00 8.22
CA PHE A 97 10.11 -17.39 7.23
C PHE A 97 9.66 -18.43 6.19
N ASP A 98 10.56 -19.29 5.74
CA ASP A 98 10.22 -20.35 4.79
C ASP A 98 9.19 -21.30 5.40
N ASP A 99 9.44 -21.75 6.65
CA ASP A 99 8.55 -22.66 7.37
C ASP A 99 7.15 -22.05 7.55
N ALA A 100 7.08 -20.77 7.93
CA ALA A 100 5.80 -20.08 8.14
C ALA A 100 5.02 -19.89 6.83
N VAL A 101 5.70 -19.53 5.74
CA VAL A 101 5.04 -19.37 4.44
C VAL A 101 4.62 -20.72 3.89
N ASP A 102 5.39 -21.79 4.10
CA ASP A 102 5.04 -23.14 3.66
C ASP A 102 3.82 -23.68 4.41
N ALA A 103 3.76 -23.51 5.74
CA ALA A 103 2.60 -23.88 6.54
C ALA A 103 1.35 -23.11 6.08
N LEU A 104 1.45 -21.80 5.86
CA LEU A 104 0.33 -21.00 5.35
C LEU A 104 -0.16 -21.49 3.97
N ILE A 105 0.77 -21.83 3.07
CA ILE A 105 0.43 -22.37 1.74
C ILE A 105 -0.29 -23.70 1.86
N GLU A 106 0.16 -24.57 2.76
CA GLU A 106 -0.47 -25.89 3.01
C GLU A 106 -1.89 -25.71 3.55
N ASP A 107 -2.09 -24.81 4.50
CA ASP A 107 -3.40 -24.51 5.08
C ASP A 107 -4.39 -23.95 4.04
N LEU A 108 -3.95 -23.01 3.21
CA LEU A 108 -4.76 -22.45 2.13
C LEU A 108 -5.18 -23.52 1.14
N ALA A 109 -4.24 -24.35 0.71
CA ALA A 109 -4.51 -25.46 -0.21
C ALA A 109 -5.47 -26.49 0.43
N GLY A 110 -5.29 -26.79 1.73
CA GLY A 110 -6.18 -27.65 2.52
C GLY A 110 -7.60 -27.11 2.64
N ALA A 111 -7.76 -25.79 2.66
CA ALA A 111 -9.05 -25.09 2.65
C ALA A 111 -9.66 -24.96 1.25
N GLY A 112 -8.95 -25.40 0.20
CA GLY A 112 -9.40 -25.29 -1.19
C GLY A 112 -9.21 -23.90 -1.80
N VAL A 113 -8.34 -23.09 -1.20
CA VAL A 113 -7.94 -21.77 -1.72
C VAL A 113 -6.62 -21.92 -2.46
N GLU A 114 -6.56 -21.44 -3.70
CA GLU A 114 -5.31 -21.44 -4.47
C GLU A 114 -4.31 -20.44 -3.85
N PRO A 115 -3.17 -20.89 -3.33
CA PRO A 115 -2.25 -19.99 -2.63
C PRO A 115 -1.73 -18.83 -3.49
N ALA A 116 -1.59 -19.03 -4.80
CA ALA A 116 -1.14 -17.98 -5.72
C ALA A 116 -2.21 -16.91 -5.97
N GLU A 117 -3.49 -17.18 -5.70
CA GLU A 117 -4.57 -16.20 -5.74
C GLU A 117 -4.67 -15.42 -4.43
N ALA A 118 -4.35 -16.06 -3.29
CA ALA A 118 -4.42 -15.46 -1.98
C ALA A 118 -3.17 -14.64 -1.62
N ILE A 119 -1.98 -15.12 -1.99
CA ILE A 119 -0.70 -14.50 -1.68
C ILE A 119 -0.13 -13.85 -2.94
N GLU A 120 -0.20 -12.53 -3.02
CA GLU A 120 0.30 -11.77 -4.17
C GLU A 120 1.83 -11.74 -4.22
N LYS A 121 2.48 -11.53 -3.09
CA LYS A 121 3.93 -11.55 -2.96
C LYS A 121 4.36 -11.67 -1.49
N VAL A 122 5.57 -12.12 -1.30
CA VAL A 122 6.26 -12.14 -0.01
C VAL A 122 7.44 -11.19 -0.07
N VAL A 123 7.61 -10.37 0.95
CA VAL A 123 8.73 -9.42 1.09
C VAL A 123 9.47 -9.74 2.37
N VAL A 124 10.79 -9.76 2.29
CA VAL A 124 11.66 -9.87 3.47
C VAL A 124 12.61 -8.68 3.45
N ASP A 125 12.48 -7.83 4.45
CA ASP A 125 13.35 -6.67 4.62
C ASP A 125 13.74 -6.52 6.08
N ARG A 126 15.03 -6.28 6.34
CA ARG A 126 15.60 -6.03 7.67
C ARG A 126 15.26 -7.07 8.75
N GLY A 127 14.96 -8.29 8.33
CA GLY A 127 14.58 -9.38 9.25
C GLY A 127 13.10 -9.39 9.60
N GLU A 128 12.27 -8.68 8.87
CA GLU A 128 10.81 -8.68 8.95
C GLU A 128 10.21 -9.39 7.73
N LEU A 129 9.18 -10.17 7.97
CA LEU A 129 8.40 -10.89 6.96
C LEU A 129 7.10 -10.14 6.70
N THR A 130 6.85 -9.75 5.45
CA THR A 130 5.59 -9.15 5.01
C THR A 130 4.97 -10.00 3.91
N VAL A 131 3.71 -10.36 4.08
CA VAL A 131 2.93 -11.09 3.09
C VAL A 131 1.87 -10.17 2.52
N PHE A 132 1.91 -9.93 1.22
CA PHE A 132 0.87 -9.20 0.50
C PHE A 132 -0.24 -10.15 0.14
N VAL A 133 -1.46 -9.81 0.56
CA VAL A 133 -2.63 -10.68 0.48
C VAL A 133 -3.69 -10.04 -0.39
N ALA A 134 -4.25 -10.79 -1.32
CA ALA A 134 -5.43 -10.36 -2.06
C ALA A 134 -6.59 -10.11 -1.10
N ARG A 135 -7.27 -8.96 -1.24
CA ARG A 135 -8.29 -8.51 -0.27
C ARG A 135 -9.43 -9.52 -0.09
N GLU A 136 -9.78 -10.23 -1.15
CA GLU A 136 -10.84 -11.23 -1.17
C GLU A 136 -10.52 -12.44 -0.28
N HIS A 137 -9.23 -12.74 -0.11
CA HIS A 137 -8.72 -13.89 0.64
C HIS A 137 -8.16 -13.52 2.03
N LEU A 138 -8.33 -12.28 2.48
CA LEU A 138 -7.78 -11.84 3.77
C LEU A 138 -8.24 -12.74 4.92
N LEU A 139 -9.53 -13.09 4.99
CA LEU A 139 -10.06 -13.94 6.04
C LEU A 139 -9.59 -15.38 5.94
N ASP A 140 -9.31 -15.87 4.73
CA ASP A 140 -8.78 -17.20 4.50
C ASP A 140 -7.31 -17.30 4.97
N VAL A 141 -6.57 -16.20 4.90
CA VAL A 141 -5.18 -16.10 5.37
C VAL A 141 -5.09 -15.89 6.88
N VAL A 142 -5.89 -14.98 7.45
CA VAL A 142 -5.74 -14.64 8.89
C VAL A 142 -6.24 -15.73 9.84
N ARG A 143 -7.19 -16.56 9.41
CA ARG A 143 -7.69 -17.67 10.24
C ARG A 143 -6.62 -18.73 10.49
N PRO A 144 -5.99 -19.34 9.47
CA PRO A 144 -4.90 -20.29 9.71
C PRO A 144 -3.72 -19.64 10.43
N LEU A 145 -3.34 -18.39 10.12
CA LEU A 145 -2.28 -17.70 10.86
C LEU A 145 -2.53 -17.69 12.38
N ARG A 146 -3.78 -17.57 12.83
CA ARG A 146 -4.12 -17.62 14.25
C ARG A 146 -4.26 -19.05 14.78
N ASP A 147 -4.90 -19.94 14.02
CA ASP A 147 -5.44 -21.21 14.53
C ASP A 147 -4.49 -22.39 14.34
N ASP A 148 -3.65 -22.37 13.31
CA ASP A 148 -2.67 -23.43 13.07
C ASP A 148 -1.58 -23.46 14.15
N GLN A 149 -1.13 -24.68 14.53
CA GLN A 149 -0.17 -24.86 15.63
C GLN A 149 1.24 -24.41 15.30
N ASP A 150 1.64 -24.49 14.05
CA ASP A 150 2.98 -24.13 13.59
C ASP A 150 3.10 -22.61 13.34
N LEU A 151 1.96 -21.92 13.16
CA LEU A 151 1.86 -20.49 12.93
C LEU A 151 1.56 -19.71 14.22
N ARG A 152 0.43 -19.95 14.85
CA ARG A 152 0.01 -19.39 16.16
C ARG A 152 0.27 -17.90 16.31
N PHE A 153 -0.13 -17.08 15.34
CA PHE A 153 -0.12 -15.63 15.48
C PHE A 153 -1.37 -15.19 16.26
N GLU A 154 -1.32 -15.35 17.58
CA GLU A 154 -2.50 -15.20 18.46
C GLU A 154 -2.98 -13.77 18.59
N LEU A 155 -2.11 -12.79 18.36
CA LEU A 155 -2.41 -11.38 18.61
C LEU A 155 -2.13 -10.54 17.38
N CYS A 156 -3.09 -9.70 17.01
CA CYS A 156 -2.87 -8.59 16.10
C CYS A 156 -2.58 -7.32 16.93
N LEU A 157 -1.40 -6.76 16.76
CA LEU A 157 -0.94 -5.59 17.50
C LEU A 157 -1.59 -4.29 17.01
N GLY A 158 -2.01 -4.26 15.75
CA GLY A 158 -2.66 -3.10 15.17
C GLY A 158 -2.96 -3.25 13.69
N VAL A 159 -3.80 -2.34 13.20
CA VAL A 159 -4.11 -2.15 11.79
C VAL A 159 -3.79 -0.71 11.43
N THR A 160 -2.99 -0.49 10.41
CA THR A 160 -2.58 0.85 9.96
C THR A 160 -2.93 1.03 8.49
N GLY A 161 -3.52 2.17 8.15
CA GLY A 161 -3.74 2.55 6.75
C GLY A 161 -2.50 3.26 6.19
N VAL A 162 -2.13 2.93 4.96
CA VAL A 162 -1.06 3.60 4.20
C VAL A 162 -1.60 4.02 2.85
N HIS A 163 -1.18 5.19 2.37
CA HIS A 163 -1.56 5.69 1.06
C HIS A 163 -0.35 5.79 0.13
N TYR A 164 -0.41 5.08 -0.99
CA TYR A 164 0.57 5.11 -2.07
C TYR A 164 -0.04 5.72 -3.33
N PRO A 165 -0.06 7.06 -3.49
CA PRO A 165 -0.76 7.74 -4.60
C PRO A 165 -0.29 7.31 -5.99
N GLY A 166 0.92 6.77 -6.10
CA GLY A 166 1.50 6.30 -7.36
C GLY A 166 1.18 4.85 -7.71
N ASP A 167 0.59 4.07 -6.81
CA ASP A 167 0.20 2.68 -7.04
C ASP A 167 -1.23 2.63 -7.56
N ALA A 168 -1.40 2.97 -8.84
CA ALA A 168 -2.72 3.14 -9.46
C ALA A 168 -3.57 1.86 -9.36
N GLY A 169 -4.78 2.01 -8.80
CA GLY A 169 -5.70 0.90 -8.54
C GLY A 169 -5.39 0.12 -7.26
N ARG A 170 -4.38 0.53 -6.51
CA ARG A 170 -3.94 -0.07 -5.24
C ARG A 170 -3.48 1.01 -4.26
N GLU A 171 -4.05 2.18 -4.31
CA GLU A 171 -3.52 3.35 -3.61
C GLU A 171 -3.61 3.26 -2.09
N LEU A 172 -4.60 2.52 -1.57
CA LEU A 172 -4.81 2.35 -0.13
C LEU A 172 -4.39 0.95 0.32
N HIS A 173 -3.56 0.90 1.34
CA HIS A 173 -3.11 -0.35 1.93
C HIS A 173 -3.53 -0.43 3.39
N ALA A 174 -4.10 -1.56 3.80
CA ALA A 174 -4.30 -1.92 5.20
C ALA A 174 -3.15 -2.85 5.62
N CYS A 175 -2.38 -2.42 6.60
CA CYS A 175 -1.24 -3.16 7.14
C CYS A 175 -1.61 -3.72 8.51
N TYR A 176 -1.46 -5.03 8.69
CA TYR A 176 -1.78 -5.75 9.92
C TYR A 176 -0.49 -6.29 10.52
N GLU A 177 -0.22 -5.96 11.78
CA GLU A 177 0.94 -6.46 12.52
C GLU A 177 0.51 -7.62 13.43
N LEU A 178 0.91 -8.83 13.08
CA LEU A 178 0.58 -10.04 13.85
C LEU A 178 1.80 -10.54 14.62
N ILE A 179 1.56 -11.07 15.81
CA ILE A 179 2.62 -11.63 16.66
C ILE A 179 2.23 -13.01 17.18
N SER A 180 3.18 -13.93 17.13
CA SER A 180 3.09 -15.24 17.76
C SER A 180 3.84 -15.24 19.08
N LEU A 181 3.11 -15.23 20.18
CA LEU A 181 3.71 -15.31 21.52
C LEU A 181 4.21 -16.74 21.79
N THR A 182 3.50 -17.74 21.32
CA THR A 182 3.87 -19.16 21.45
C THR A 182 5.23 -19.45 20.82
N HIS A 183 5.54 -18.83 19.68
CA HIS A 183 6.80 -19.04 18.96
C HIS A 183 7.87 -17.97 19.24
N GLY A 184 7.90 -17.44 20.47
CA GLY A 184 8.96 -16.54 20.92
C GLY A 184 8.88 -15.13 20.33
N ALA A 185 7.68 -14.59 20.24
CA ALA A 185 7.37 -13.26 19.72
C ALA A 185 7.78 -13.06 18.24
N ARG A 186 7.62 -14.11 17.41
CA ARG A 186 7.73 -13.97 15.95
C ARG A 186 6.69 -12.98 15.46
N GLN A 187 7.08 -12.11 14.54
CA GLN A 187 6.20 -11.10 13.97
C GLN A 187 6.07 -11.29 12.45
N ILE A 188 4.85 -11.17 11.95
CA ILE A 188 4.54 -11.15 10.54
C ILE A 188 3.66 -9.92 10.24
N ARG A 189 3.91 -9.28 9.13
CA ARG A 189 3.04 -8.22 8.61
C ARG A 189 2.22 -8.76 7.45
N LEU A 190 0.92 -8.48 7.45
CA LEU A 190 0.09 -8.64 6.27
C LEU A 190 -0.17 -7.26 5.66
N GLU A 191 -0.18 -7.20 4.36
CA GLU A 191 -0.49 -5.98 3.63
C GLU A 191 -1.53 -6.28 2.56
N VAL A 192 -2.64 -5.53 2.61
CA VAL A 192 -3.79 -5.70 1.72
C VAL A 192 -4.04 -4.39 1.00
N ALA A 193 -4.01 -4.41 -0.32
CA ALA A 193 -4.25 -3.23 -1.13
C ALA A 193 -5.72 -3.13 -1.57
N ALA A 194 -6.21 -1.89 -1.64
CA ALA A 194 -7.51 -1.56 -2.20
C ALA A 194 -7.43 -0.30 -3.07
N PRO A 195 -8.21 -0.21 -4.15
CA PRO A 195 -8.31 1.02 -4.94
C PRO A 195 -8.92 2.16 -4.14
N ALA A 196 -8.43 3.38 -4.31
CA ALA A 196 -9.06 4.56 -3.69
C ALA A 196 -10.51 4.78 -4.14
N ALA A 197 -10.87 4.31 -5.34
CA ALA A 197 -12.23 4.37 -5.87
C ALA A 197 -13.18 3.30 -5.26
N ASP A 198 -12.62 2.23 -4.69
CA ASP A 198 -13.34 1.12 -4.05
C ASP A 198 -12.55 0.66 -2.81
N PRO A 199 -12.52 1.48 -1.73
CA PRO A 199 -11.62 1.28 -0.59
C PRO A 199 -12.11 0.20 0.40
N HIS A 200 -12.69 -0.86 -0.10
CA HIS A 200 -13.30 -1.93 0.70
C HIS A 200 -12.30 -3.06 0.98
N VAL A 201 -12.19 -3.44 2.26
CA VAL A 201 -11.36 -4.55 2.76
C VAL A 201 -12.18 -5.34 3.78
N PRO A 202 -12.17 -6.68 3.77
CA PRO A 202 -12.86 -7.45 4.80
C PRO A 202 -12.32 -7.13 6.20
N SER A 203 -13.23 -6.95 7.17
CA SER A 203 -12.85 -6.78 8.58
C SER A 203 -12.33 -8.09 9.17
N ILE A 204 -11.24 -8.01 9.93
CA ILE A 204 -10.69 -9.17 10.64
C ILE A 204 -11.16 -9.26 12.10
N ILE A 205 -12.10 -8.43 12.52
CA ILE A 205 -12.59 -8.38 13.91
C ILE A 205 -13.17 -9.72 14.38
N SER A 206 -13.72 -10.53 13.46
CA SER A 206 -14.21 -11.88 13.78
C SER A 206 -13.10 -12.85 14.17
N VAL A 207 -11.86 -12.56 13.75
CA VAL A 207 -10.67 -13.36 14.06
C VAL A 207 -9.88 -12.70 15.20
N TYR A 208 -9.69 -11.40 15.12
CA TYR A 208 -8.95 -10.60 16.11
C TYR A 208 -9.85 -9.49 16.69
N PRO A 209 -10.68 -9.77 17.71
CA PRO A 209 -11.62 -8.79 18.25
C PRO A 209 -10.97 -7.52 18.82
N GLY A 210 -9.69 -7.59 19.20
CA GLY A 210 -8.93 -6.44 19.70
C GLY A 210 -8.74 -5.33 18.67
N ASN A 211 -8.99 -5.60 17.37
CA ASN A 211 -8.78 -4.64 16.29
C ASN A 211 -9.97 -3.71 16.02
N ASP A 212 -11.04 -3.77 16.78
CA ASP A 212 -12.20 -2.87 16.65
C ASP A 212 -11.76 -1.41 16.49
N TRP A 213 -10.94 -0.91 17.42
CA TRP A 213 -10.47 0.48 17.39
C TRP A 213 -9.48 0.77 16.26
N HIS A 214 -8.62 -0.17 15.93
CA HIS A 214 -7.60 0.03 14.90
C HIS A 214 -8.22 0.10 13.50
N GLU A 215 -9.22 -0.74 13.22
CA GLU A 215 -9.95 -0.67 11.95
C GLU A 215 -10.75 0.63 11.84
N ARG A 216 -11.38 1.08 12.93
CA ARG A 216 -12.08 2.37 12.98
C ARG A 216 -11.14 3.55 12.77
N GLU A 217 -9.94 3.51 13.35
CA GLU A 217 -8.92 4.54 13.14
C GLU A 217 -8.44 4.57 11.68
N ALA A 218 -8.14 3.41 11.09
CA ALA A 218 -7.75 3.33 9.69
C ALA A 218 -8.86 3.80 8.75
N TRP A 219 -10.12 3.52 9.07
CA TRP A 219 -11.26 4.06 8.34
C TRP A 219 -11.40 5.58 8.50
N ASP A 220 -11.31 6.12 9.71
CA ASP A 220 -11.48 7.57 9.95
C ASP A 220 -10.35 8.40 9.32
N LEU A 221 -9.11 7.92 9.37
CA LEU A 221 -7.93 8.63 8.87
C LEU A 221 -7.67 8.43 7.37
N MET A 222 -7.91 7.23 6.85
CA MET A 222 -7.50 6.84 5.49
C MET A 222 -8.68 6.55 4.57
N GLY A 223 -9.90 6.42 5.11
CA GLY A 223 -11.09 6.12 4.34
C GLY A 223 -11.24 4.65 3.93
N ILE A 224 -10.43 3.73 4.47
CA ILE A 224 -10.55 2.29 4.20
C ILE A 224 -11.82 1.78 4.88
N VAL A 225 -12.74 1.20 4.11
CA VAL A 225 -14.01 0.65 4.61
C VAL A 225 -13.81 -0.83 4.96
N PHE A 226 -14.01 -1.18 6.24
CA PHE A 226 -13.86 -2.56 6.70
C PHE A 226 -15.20 -3.28 6.66
N ASP A 227 -15.40 -4.11 5.65
CA ASP A 227 -16.66 -4.84 5.44
C ASP A 227 -16.89 -5.89 6.53
N GLY A 228 -18.06 -5.88 7.11
CA GLY A 228 -18.41 -6.76 8.23
C GLY A 228 -18.00 -6.26 9.59
N HIS A 229 -17.40 -5.07 9.69
CA HIS A 229 -17.14 -4.43 10.98
C HIS A 229 -18.47 -4.05 11.66
N PRO A 230 -18.73 -4.45 12.92
CA PRO A 230 -20.03 -4.27 13.55
C PRO A 230 -20.39 -2.81 13.83
N HIS A 231 -19.40 -1.96 14.08
CA HIS A 231 -19.61 -0.56 14.49
C HIS A 231 -18.54 0.36 13.90
N LEU A 232 -18.53 0.50 12.57
CA LEU A 232 -17.58 1.38 11.88
C LEU A 232 -18.00 2.85 12.07
N THR A 233 -17.55 3.43 13.18
CA THR A 233 -17.82 4.81 13.59
C THR A 233 -16.51 5.52 13.92
N ARG A 234 -16.49 6.85 13.88
CA ARG A 234 -15.31 7.64 14.22
C ARG A 234 -14.79 7.32 15.62
N THR A 235 -13.48 7.35 15.75
CA THR A 235 -12.78 7.15 17.04
C THR A 235 -12.75 8.41 17.87
#